data_a1c93cbb199587330d8a8e04fc4b16f0
#
_entry.id   a1c93cbb199587330d8a8e04fc4b16f0
#
_cell.length_a   1.000
_cell.length_b   1.000
_cell.length_c   1.000
_cell.angle_alpha   90.00
_cell.angle_beta   90.00
_cell.angle_gamma   90.00
#
_symmetry.space_group_name_H-M   'P 1'
#
loop_
_entity.id
_entity.type
_entity.pdbx_description
1 polymer ?
#
loop_
_entity_poly.entity_id
_entity_poly.type
_entity_poly.pdbx_seq_one_letter_code
_entity_poly.pdbx_strand_id
1 'polypeptide(L)'
;MNQINTRYAFTSAYLKGEEARSISAEHIDGMFQRSMSLQDILDSIRETDIGAYLLEFNVGGTKTFDDTDEFLWEYFRGCLERLKRFEIPRDMVRMLDSYIKKYDIANIKTSLRGVLSEKTAEMSPLGTLYSEGYLEALSNAKSIEEISEVLESCKLDDYSAIVKAVSYTHLRAHETVLDLVCRL
;
A
#
# COMPACT_ATOMS: atom_id res chain seq x y z
N MET A 1 16.46 -30.57 -23.44
CA MET A 1 17.07 -29.92 -22.26
C MET A 1 16.35 -28.60 -22.05
N ASN A 2 15.50 -28.51 -21.03
CA ASN A 2 14.89 -27.23 -20.67
C ASN A 2 16.01 -26.28 -20.21
N GLN A 3 16.25 -25.22 -20.94
CA GLN A 3 17.09 -24.11 -20.43
C GLN A 3 16.39 -23.55 -19.19
N ILE A 4 16.96 -23.81 -18.03
CA ILE A 4 16.54 -23.16 -16.79
C ILE A 4 16.74 -21.67 -17.03
N ASN A 5 15.65 -20.91 -16.98
CA ASN A 5 15.74 -19.46 -17.16
C ASN A 5 16.39 -18.84 -15.91
N THR A 6 17.71 -18.76 -15.92
CA THR A 6 18.54 -18.27 -14.82
C THR A 6 18.28 -16.80 -14.48
N ARG A 7 17.59 -16.06 -15.38
CA ARG A 7 17.27 -14.65 -15.22
C ARG A 7 16.48 -14.34 -13.94
N TYR A 8 15.63 -15.29 -13.51
CA TYR A 8 14.80 -15.12 -12.30
C TYR A 8 15.33 -15.90 -11.09
N ALA A 9 16.40 -16.69 -11.27
CA ALA A 9 16.86 -17.63 -10.24
C ALA A 9 17.24 -16.92 -8.94
N PHE A 10 18.01 -15.84 -9.03
CA PHE A 10 18.44 -15.07 -7.86
C PHE A 10 17.24 -14.46 -7.13
N THR A 11 16.37 -13.74 -7.86
CA THR A 11 15.21 -13.06 -7.27
C THR A 11 14.23 -14.08 -6.66
N SER A 12 14.01 -15.23 -7.33
CA SER A 12 13.20 -16.31 -6.75
C SER A 12 13.79 -16.89 -5.48
N ALA A 13 15.10 -17.11 -5.45
CA ALA A 13 15.77 -17.62 -4.25
C ALA A 13 15.71 -16.62 -3.09
N TYR A 14 15.93 -15.33 -3.39
CA TYR A 14 15.81 -14.27 -2.42
C TYR A 14 14.39 -14.18 -1.85
N LEU A 15 13.36 -14.12 -2.71
CA LEU A 15 11.96 -14.04 -2.28
C LEU A 15 11.52 -15.26 -1.46
N LYS A 16 11.98 -16.46 -1.83
CA LYS A 16 11.73 -17.67 -1.03
C LYS A 16 12.41 -17.63 0.34
N GLY A 17 13.60 -17.03 0.42
CA GLY A 17 14.28 -16.81 1.69
C GLY A 17 13.54 -15.83 2.60
N GLU A 18 12.98 -14.76 2.04
CA GLU A 18 12.13 -13.81 2.77
C GLU A 18 10.80 -14.47 3.20
N GLU A 19 10.15 -15.20 2.27
CA GLU A 19 8.91 -15.94 2.55
C GLU A 19 9.08 -16.95 3.71
N ALA A 20 10.20 -17.64 3.77
CA ALA A 20 10.47 -18.62 4.83
C ALA A 20 10.59 -18.00 6.23
N ARG A 21 10.85 -16.69 6.31
CA ARG A 21 10.94 -15.94 7.57
C ARG A 21 9.70 -15.09 7.85
N SER A 22 8.77 -15.03 6.91
CA SER A 22 7.56 -14.24 7.06
C SER A 22 6.56 -14.87 8.05
N ILE A 23 5.66 -14.05 8.56
CA ILE A 23 4.59 -14.51 9.45
C ILE A 23 3.60 -15.34 8.63
N SER A 24 3.39 -16.60 9.04
CA SER A 24 2.40 -17.49 8.40
C SER A 24 0.97 -17.20 8.90
N ALA A 25 -0.03 -17.63 8.12
CA ALA A 25 -1.44 -17.53 8.53
C ALA A 25 -1.70 -18.28 9.85
N GLU A 26 -1.09 -19.45 10.03
CA GLU A 26 -1.19 -20.23 11.28
C GLU A 26 -0.58 -19.48 12.47
N HIS A 27 0.48 -18.73 12.24
CA HIS A 27 1.10 -17.88 13.27
C HIS A 27 0.14 -16.76 13.68
N ILE A 28 -0.50 -16.10 12.70
CA ILE A 28 -1.50 -15.04 12.94
C ILE A 28 -2.68 -15.60 13.74
N ASP A 29 -3.24 -16.73 13.33
CA ASP A 29 -4.35 -17.38 14.04
C ASP A 29 -3.97 -17.76 15.47
N GLY A 30 -2.75 -18.24 15.66
CA GLY A 30 -2.21 -18.53 17.00
C GLY A 30 -2.07 -17.29 17.89
N MET A 31 -1.69 -16.16 17.32
CA MET A 31 -1.63 -14.89 18.02
C MET A 31 -3.01 -14.41 18.46
N PHE A 32 -4.02 -14.46 17.57
CA PHE A 32 -5.40 -14.07 17.91
C PHE A 32 -5.98 -14.88 19.06
N GLN A 33 -5.58 -16.15 19.20
CA GLN A 33 -6.08 -17.00 20.29
C GLN A 33 -5.37 -16.81 21.61
N ARG A 34 -4.14 -16.33 21.63
CA ARG A 34 -3.26 -16.32 22.80
C ARG A 34 -2.89 -14.94 23.30
N SER A 35 -2.88 -13.94 22.41
CA SER A 35 -2.41 -12.60 22.76
C SER A 35 -3.52 -11.78 23.41
N MET A 36 -3.20 -11.20 24.56
CA MET A 36 -4.12 -10.34 25.32
C MET A 36 -3.72 -8.86 25.24
N SER A 37 -2.51 -8.59 24.74
CA SER A 37 -1.97 -7.23 24.62
C SER A 37 -1.15 -7.06 23.34
N LEU A 38 -0.89 -5.80 22.96
CA LEU A 38 0.02 -5.48 21.88
C LEU A 38 1.42 -6.05 22.13
N GLN A 39 1.89 -6.02 23.38
CA GLN A 39 3.19 -6.55 23.76
C GLN A 39 3.30 -8.06 23.48
N ASP A 40 2.25 -8.84 23.80
CA ASP A 40 2.24 -10.28 23.52
C ASP A 40 2.34 -10.57 22.02
N ILE A 41 1.69 -9.74 21.19
CA ILE A 41 1.77 -9.83 19.72
C ILE A 41 3.20 -9.55 19.26
N LEU A 42 3.79 -8.44 19.71
CA LEU A 42 5.17 -8.06 19.37
C LEU A 42 6.19 -9.12 19.78
N ASP A 43 6.02 -9.69 20.96
CA ASP A 43 6.91 -10.76 21.44
C ASP A 43 6.76 -12.05 20.63
N SER A 44 5.56 -12.38 20.16
CA SER A 44 5.30 -13.58 19.36
C SER A 44 5.91 -13.53 17.95
N ILE A 45 6.05 -12.33 17.37
CA ILE A 45 6.64 -12.14 16.04
C ILE A 45 8.13 -11.81 16.07
N ARG A 46 8.73 -11.79 17.24
CA ARG A 46 10.12 -11.36 17.48
C ARG A 46 11.17 -12.13 16.66
N GLU A 47 10.91 -13.42 16.40
CA GLU A 47 11.81 -14.28 15.64
C GLU A 47 11.56 -14.26 14.13
N THR A 48 10.58 -13.49 13.67
CA THR A 48 10.30 -13.32 12.25
C THR A 48 11.20 -12.25 11.63
N ASP A 49 11.14 -12.11 10.30
CA ASP A 49 11.87 -11.08 9.55
C ASP A 49 11.52 -9.65 9.99
N ILE A 50 10.26 -9.42 10.35
CA ILE A 50 9.79 -8.15 10.90
C ILE A 50 10.21 -7.96 12.37
N GLY A 51 10.48 -9.05 13.10
CA GLY A 51 10.80 -9.00 14.53
C GLY A 51 12.07 -8.23 14.83
N ALA A 52 13.13 -8.41 14.02
CA ALA A 52 14.36 -7.65 14.16
C ALA A 52 14.14 -6.13 14.02
N TYR A 53 13.27 -5.74 13.10
CA TYR A 53 12.88 -4.35 12.86
C TYR A 53 12.04 -3.79 14.02
N LEU A 54 11.17 -4.62 14.61
CA LEU A 54 10.35 -4.26 15.77
C LEU A 54 11.16 -4.06 17.05
N LEU A 55 12.32 -4.69 17.18
CA LEU A 55 13.21 -4.45 18.32
C LEU A 55 13.71 -2.99 18.34
N GLU A 56 13.99 -2.41 17.18
CA GLU A 56 14.37 -1.00 17.05
C GLU A 56 13.18 -0.08 17.37
N PHE A 57 11.98 -0.47 17.00
CA PHE A 57 10.75 0.29 17.25
C PHE A 57 10.37 0.34 18.74
N ASN A 58 10.66 -0.72 19.48
CA ASN A 58 10.22 -0.87 20.88
C ASN A 58 11.10 -0.12 21.91
N VAL A 59 12.20 0.51 21.48
CA VAL A 59 13.18 1.16 22.38
C VAL A 59 12.69 2.53 22.94
N GLY A 60 11.53 3.03 22.54
CA GLY A 60 11.13 4.42 22.78
C GLY A 60 9.90 4.69 23.65
N GLY A 61 9.31 3.74 24.37
CA GLY A 61 8.16 3.99 25.26
C GLY A 61 6.85 3.34 24.82
N THR A 62 5.73 3.73 25.43
CA THR A 62 4.39 3.20 25.12
C THR A 62 4.02 3.54 23.66
N LYS A 63 3.84 2.52 22.84
CA LYS A 63 3.44 2.65 21.45
C LYS A 63 1.94 2.44 21.30
N THR A 64 1.33 3.21 20.43
CA THR A 64 -0.09 3.09 20.05
C THR A 64 -0.25 2.14 18.87
N PHE A 65 -1.49 1.81 18.53
CA PHE A 65 -1.77 1.07 17.29
C PHE A 65 -1.41 1.88 16.05
N ASP A 66 -1.61 3.21 16.09
CA ASP A 66 -1.28 4.11 14.98
C ASP A 66 0.24 4.13 14.73
N ASP A 67 1.06 4.22 15.79
CA ASP A 67 2.52 4.12 15.69
C ASP A 67 2.95 2.78 15.08
N THR A 68 2.25 1.70 15.42
CA THR A 68 2.54 0.36 14.90
C THR A 68 2.17 0.25 13.42
N ASP A 69 1.06 0.86 13.01
CA ASP A 69 0.61 0.85 11.60
C ASP A 69 1.59 1.64 10.72
N GLU A 70 1.99 2.84 11.13
CA GLU A 70 3.02 3.62 10.45
C GLU A 70 4.34 2.84 10.30
N PHE A 71 4.77 2.18 11.36
CA PHE A 71 5.95 1.32 11.36
C PHE A 71 5.82 0.15 10.36
N LEU A 72 4.68 -0.52 10.30
CA LEU A 72 4.43 -1.60 9.35
C LEU A 72 4.48 -1.11 7.90
N TRP A 73 3.95 0.07 7.63
CA TRP A 73 4.06 0.71 6.32
C TRP A 73 5.51 1.04 5.96
N GLU A 74 6.29 1.57 6.90
CA GLU A 74 7.71 1.87 6.70
C GLU A 74 8.50 0.58 6.41
N TYR A 75 8.28 -0.47 7.19
CA TYR A 75 8.86 -1.78 6.94
C TYR A 75 8.53 -2.29 5.54
N PHE A 76 7.27 -2.21 5.14
CA PHE A 76 6.83 -2.68 3.82
C PHE A 76 7.47 -1.86 2.69
N ARG A 77 7.54 -0.54 2.80
CA ARG A 77 8.28 0.32 1.85
C ARG A 77 9.75 -0.09 1.76
N GLY A 78 10.39 -0.31 2.90
CA GLY A 78 11.77 -0.79 2.96
C GLY A 78 11.98 -2.13 2.26
N CYS A 79 11.03 -3.06 2.35
CA CYS A 79 11.07 -4.32 1.61
C CYS A 79 11.00 -4.11 0.09
N LEU A 80 10.12 -3.24 -0.38
CA LEU A 80 9.99 -2.89 -1.79
C LEU A 80 11.24 -2.21 -2.35
N GLU A 81 11.85 -1.31 -1.58
CA GLU A 81 13.10 -0.64 -1.96
C GLU A 81 14.28 -1.62 -2.00
N ARG A 82 14.38 -2.51 -1.02
CA ARG A 82 15.41 -3.56 -1.04
C ARG A 82 15.29 -4.42 -2.29
N LEU A 83 14.07 -4.82 -2.65
CA LEU A 83 13.84 -5.60 -3.87
C LEU A 83 14.25 -4.83 -5.13
N LYS A 84 13.96 -3.53 -5.21
CA LYS A 84 14.35 -2.67 -6.34
C LYS A 84 15.86 -2.42 -6.45
N ARG A 85 16.62 -2.55 -5.36
CA ARG A 85 18.09 -2.41 -5.36
C ARG A 85 18.80 -3.56 -6.06
N PHE A 86 18.16 -4.72 -6.18
CA PHE A 86 18.71 -5.82 -6.96
C PHE A 86 18.52 -5.58 -8.46
N GLU A 87 19.42 -6.12 -9.28
CA GLU A 87 19.23 -6.16 -10.73
C GLU A 87 18.13 -7.17 -11.11
N ILE A 88 16.89 -6.85 -10.74
CA ILE A 88 15.74 -7.67 -11.08
C ILE A 88 15.33 -7.46 -12.55
N PRO A 89 14.78 -8.49 -13.22
CA PRO A 89 14.30 -8.39 -14.59
C PRO A 89 13.26 -7.27 -14.75
N ARG A 90 13.30 -6.55 -15.89
CA ARG A 90 12.42 -5.39 -16.15
C ARG A 90 10.93 -5.71 -16.09
N ASP A 91 10.54 -6.92 -16.46
CA ASP A 91 9.16 -7.41 -16.37
C ASP A 91 8.71 -7.60 -14.90
N MET A 92 9.61 -8.01 -14.01
CA MET A 92 9.34 -8.04 -12.56
C MET A 92 9.21 -6.62 -12.00
N VAL A 93 10.05 -5.67 -12.45
CA VAL A 93 9.89 -4.25 -12.06
C VAL A 93 8.51 -3.74 -12.47
N ARG A 94 8.09 -3.99 -13.72
CA ARG A 94 6.76 -3.59 -14.21
C ARG A 94 5.62 -4.22 -13.42
N MET A 95 5.75 -5.49 -13.05
CA MET A 95 4.76 -6.16 -12.20
C MET A 95 4.69 -5.51 -10.82
N LEU A 96 5.83 -5.22 -10.22
CA LEU A 96 5.92 -4.54 -8.92
C LEU A 96 5.30 -3.14 -8.98
N ASP A 97 5.65 -2.36 -10.00
CA ASP A 97 5.08 -1.01 -10.19
C ASP A 97 3.55 -1.08 -10.42
N SER A 98 3.08 -2.08 -11.17
CA SER A 98 1.64 -2.30 -11.35
C SER A 98 0.94 -2.69 -10.04
N TYR A 99 1.60 -3.49 -9.20
CA TYR A 99 1.11 -3.83 -7.88
C TYR A 99 1.04 -2.59 -6.96
N ILE A 100 2.04 -1.72 -7.01
CA ILE A 100 2.08 -0.49 -6.21
C ILE A 100 0.96 0.48 -6.63
N LYS A 101 0.65 0.58 -7.92
CA LYS A 101 -0.44 1.43 -8.44
C LYS A 101 -1.81 1.12 -7.84
N LYS A 102 -2.05 -0.09 -7.33
CA LYS A 102 -3.32 -0.39 -6.63
C LYS A 102 -3.54 0.52 -5.42
N TYR A 103 -2.47 0.98 -4.78
CA TYR A 103 -2.56 1.88 -3.63
C TYR A 103 -2.90 3.30 -4.05
N ASP A 104 -2.38 3.77 -5.19
CA ASP A 104 -2.83 5.04 -5.79
C ASP A 104 -4.33 4.99 -6.08
N ILE A 105 -4.81 3.91 -6.70
CA ILE A 105 -6.24 3.72 -6.98
C ILE A 105 -7.07 3.66 -5.69
N ALA A 106 -6.59 2.98 -4.66
CA ALA A 106 -7.25 2.91 -3.36
C ALA A 106 -7.35 4.30 -2.72
N ASN A 107 -6.27 5.07 -2.75
CA ASN A 107 -6.22 6.43 -2.22
C ASN A 107 -7.16 7.38 -2.97
N ILE A 108 -7.19 7.32 -4.31
CA ILE A 108 -8.13 8.08 -5.13
C ILE A 108 -9.59 7.73 -4.77
N LYS A 109 -9.91 6.44 -4.66
CA LYS A 109 -11.25 5.98 -4.24
C LYS A 109 -11.61 6.49 -2.85
N THR A 110 -10.65 6.48 -1.93
CA THR A 110 -10.81 6.96 -0.56
C THR A 110 -11.11 8.46 -0.55
N SER A 111 -10.37 9.26 -1.31
CA SER A 111 -10.63 10.70 -1.46
C SER A 111 -12.01 10.98 -2.07
N LEU A 112 -12.36 10.29 -3.14
CA LEU A 112 -13.69 10.42 -3.77
C LEU A 112 -14.81 10.10 -2.78
N ARG A 113 -14.68 9.03 -1.99
CA ARG A 113 -15.66 8.69 -0.94
C ARG A 113 -15.70 9.75 0.14
N GLY A 114 -14.54 10.30 0.54
CA GLY A 114 -14.44 11.40 1.50
C GLY A 114 -15.24 12.61 1.06
N VAL A 115 -15.06 13.06 -0.18
CA VAL A 115 -15.80 14.18 -0.77
C VAL A 115 -17.30 13.90 -0.81
N LEU A 116 -17.71 12.67 -1.15
CA LEU A 116 -19.13 12.30 -1.26
C LEU A 116 -19.82 12.08 0.09
N SER A 117 -19.10 11.65 1.12
CA SER A 117 -19.67 11.31 2.43
C SER A 117 -19.32 12.31 3.53
N GLU A 118 -18.57 13.36 3.20
CA GLU A 118 -18.03 14.34 4.17
C GLU A 118 -17.25 13.70 5.33
N LYS A 119 -16.61 12.54 5.06
CA LYS A 119 -15.80 11.83 6.04
C LYS A 119 -14.35 11.80 5.60
N THR A 120 -13.46 12.16 6.50
CA THR A 120 -12.03 11.88 6.31
C THR A 120 -11.81 10.37 6.37
N ALA A 121 -11.06 9.85 5.41
CA ALA A 121 -10.68 8.45 5.39
C ALA A 121 -9.16 8.33 5.35
N GLU A 122 -8.67 7.33 6.06
CA GLU A 122 -7.25 7.05 6.15
C GLU A 122 -6.71 6.57 4.80
N MET A 123 -5.59 7.15 4.38
CA MET A 123 -4.94 6.84 3.12
C MET A 123 -3.70 5.96 3.33
N SER A 124 -3.47 5.05 2.40
CA SER A 124 -2.29 4.20 2.44
C SER A 124 -1.04 4.99 2.05
N PRO A 125 0.02 5.02 2.88
CA PRO A 125 1.25 5.76 2.59
C PRO A 125 2.15 4.97 1.63
N LEU A 126 1.61 4.64 0.46
CA LEU A 126 2.29 3.93 -0.62
C LEU A 126 1.71 4.38 -1.97
N GLY A 127 2.50 4.22 -3.02
CA GLY A 127 2.13 4.62 -4.38
C GLY A 127 2.84 5.88 -4.85
N THR A 128 2.52 6.30 -6.06
CA THR A 128 3.08 7.51 -6.68
C THR A 128 2.62 8.76 -5.94
N LEU A 129 1.35 8.82 -5.55
CA LEU A 129 0.77 9.93 -4.80
C LEU A 129 1.50 10.18 -3.48
N TYR A 130 1.90 9.11 -2.79
CA TYR A 130 2.68 9.20 -1.57
C TYR A 130 4.14 9.62 -1.86
N SER A 131 4.81 8.95 -2.79
CA SER A 131 6.23 9.19 -3.08
C SER A 131 6.52 10.59 -3.64
N GLU A 132 5.56 11.17 -4.34
CA GLU A 132 5.63 12.53 -4.90
C GLU A 132 5.07 13.60 -3.94
N GLY A 133 4.61 13.22 -2.74
CA GLY A 133 4.14 14.15 -1.71
C GLY A 133 2.73 14.71 -1.91
N TYR A 134 1.91 14.07 -2.74
CA TYR A 134 0.53 14.54 -3.04
C TYR A 134 -0.55 13.92 -2.15
N LEU A 135 -0.20 13.00 -1.26
CA LEU A 135 -1.19 12.26 -0.46
C LEU A 135 -1.99 13.18 0.47
N GLU A 136 -1.33 14.15 1.09
CA GLU A 136 -1.99 15.12 1.97
C GLU A 136 -2.93 16.03 1.18
N ALA A 137 -2.51 16.52 0.02
CA ALA A 137 -3.37 17.32 -0.85
C ALA A 137 -4.60 16.54 -1.29
N LEU A 138 -4.43 15.27 -1.64
CA LEU A 138 -5.53 14.37 -2.01
C LEU A 138 -6.49 14.11 -0.83
N SER A 139 -5.95 13.97 0.39
CA SER A 139 -6.74 13.76 1.61
C SER A 139 -7.59 14.98 1.99
N ASN A 140 -7.06 16.17 1.73
CA ASN A 140 -7.71 17.43 2.06
C ASN A 140 -8.63 17.96 0.95
N ALA A 141 -8.69 17.30 -0.21
CA ALA A 141 -9.54 17.69 -1.33
C ALA A 141 -11.02 17.67 -0.93
N LYS A 142 -11.75 18.75 -1.23
CA LYS A 142 -13.16 18.94 -0.90
C LYS A 142 -14.09 18.81 -2.08
N SER A 143 -13.55 18.72 -3.28
CA SER A 143 -14.29 18.59 -4.52
C SER A 143 -13.62 17.60 -5.47
N ILE A 144 -14.40 17.12 -6.45
CA ILE A 144 -13.88 16.20 -7.49
C ILE A 144 -12.89 16.96 -8.39
N GLU A 145 -13.09 18.23 -8.60
CA GLU A 145 -12.21 19.13 -9.35
C GLU A 145 -10.83 19.23 -8.68
N GLU A 146 -10.78 19.45 -7.37
CA GLU A 146 -9.52 19.46 -6.60
C GLU A 146 -8.80 18.13 -6.67
N ILE A 147 -9.50 16.99 -6.57
CA ILE A 147 -8.91 15.67 -6.76
C ILE A 147 -8.27 15.57 -8.15
N SER A 148 -8.97 16.01 -9.20
CA SER A 148 -8.45 15.98 -10.56
C SER A 148 -7.19 16.83 -10.74
N GLU A 149 -7.14 18.02 -10.15
CA GLU A 149 -5.97 18.91 -10.18
C GLU A 149 -4.75 18.28 -9.50
N VAL A 150 -4.96 17.62 -8.36
CA VAL A 150 -3.90 16.87 -7.66
C VAL A 150 -3.36 15.75 -8.54
N LEU A 151 -4.24 14.99 -9.21
CA LEU A 151 -3.83 13.88 -10.09
C LEU A 151 -3.06 14.38 -11.32
N GLU A 152 -3.44 15.51 -11.92
CA GLU A 152 -2.70 16.13 -13.02
C GLU A 152 -1.33 16.61 -12.58
N SER A 153 -1.24 17.22 -11.40
CA SER A 153 0.02 17.67 -10.81
C SER A 153 0.98 16.51 -10.56
N CYS A 154 0.46 15.35 -10.21
CA CYS A 154 1.22 14.11 -10.00
C CYS A 154 1.48 13.31 -11.29
N LYS A 155 1.11 13.83 -12.47
CA LYS A 155 1.23 13.17 -13.78
C LYS A 155 0.44 11.85 -13.86
N LEU A 156 -0.69 11.80 -13.20
CA LEU A 156 -1.67 10.72 -13.24
C LEU A 156 -2.89 11.11 -14.12
N ASP A 157 -2.60 11.67 -15.30
CA ASP A 157 -3.60 12.27 -16.21
C ASP A 157 -4.71 11.30 -16.61
N ASP A 158 -4.37 10.02 -16.81
CA ASP A 158 -5.35 8.98 -17.12
C ASP A 158 -6.40 8.84 -16.02
N TYR A 159 -5.98 8.88 -14.75
CA TYR A 159 -6.90 8.83 -13.61
C TYR A 159 -7.66 10.12 -13.43
N SER A 160 -7.04 11.28 -13.67
CA SER A 160 -7.72 12.57 -13.68
C SER A 160 -8.87 12.60 -14.71
N ALA A 161 -8.62 12.13 -15.94
CA ALA A 161 -9.64 12.04 -16.98
C ALA A 161 -10.84 11.19 -16.55
N ILE A 162 -10.59 10.04 -15.88
CA ILE A 162 -11.64 9.17 -15.35
C ILE A 162 -12.42 9.88 -14.24
N VAL A 163 -11.72 10.50 -13.29
CA VAL A 163 -12.33 11.23 -12.17
C VAL A 163 -13.23 12.37 -12.69
N LYS A 164 -12.78 13.11 -13.71
CA LYS A 164 -13.62 14.15 -14.39
C LYS A 164 -14.85 13.56 -15.07
N ALA A 165 -14.69 12.43 -15.76
CA ALA A 165 -15.83 11.76 -16.40
C ALA A 165 -16.87 11.29 -15.36
N VAL A 166 -16.41 10.88 -14.18
CA VAL A 166 -17.26 10.55 -13.03
C VAL A 166 -18.05 11.76 -12.53
N SER A 167 -17.43 12.94 -12.42
CA SER A 167 -18.12 14.17 -12.05
C SER A 167 -19.33 14.46 -12.96
N TYR A 168 -19.17 14.30 -14.27
CA TYR A 168 -20.26 14.51 -15.23
C TYR A 168 -21.40 13.48 -15.10
N THR A 169 -21.12 12.26 -14.68
CA THR A 169 -22.13 11.21 -14.50
C THR A 169 -22.83 11.29 -13.16
N HIS A 170 -22.17 11.80 -12.10
CA HIS A 170 -22.77 11.98 -10.78
C HIS A 170 -23.87 13.06 -10.75
N LEU A 171 -23.75 14.09 -11.59
CA LEU A 171 -24.85 15.04 -11.80
C LEU A 171 -26.11 14.39 -12.41
N ARG A 172 -25.99 13.15 -12.92
CA ARG A 172 -27.09 12.41 -13.56
C ARG A 172 -27.58 11.14 -12.85
N ALA A 173 -26.78 10.50 -11.98
CA ALA A 173 -27.23 9.27 -11.33
C ALA A 173 -26.37 8.90 -10.10
N HIS A 174 -26.96 8.88 -8.95
CA HIS A 174 -26.37 8.66 -7.62
C HIS A 174 -25.73 7.28 -7.35
N GLU A 175 -25.69 6.35 -8.31
CA GLU A 175 -25.37 4.93 -8.01
C GLU A 175 -24.22 4.26 -8.80
N THR A 176 -23.71 4.85 -9.88
CA THR A 176 -22.85 4.09 -10.82
C THR A 176 -21.35 4.34 -10.74
N VAL A 177 -20.87 5.23 -9.90
CA VAL A 177 -19.46 5.68 -9.86
C VAL A 177 -18.50 4.65 -9.28
N LEU A 178 -18.95 3.93 -8.28
CA LEU A 178 -18.12 2.90 -7.59
C LEU A 178 -17.80 1.71 -8.51
N ASP A 179 -18.67 1.40 -9.46
CA ASP A 179 -18.50 0.26 -10.38
C ASP A 179 -17.52 0.53 -11.53
N LEU A 180 -17.43 1.78 -12.00
CA LEU A 180 -16.53 2.15 -13.10
C LEU A 180 -15.06 2.11 -12.69
N VAL A 181 -14.74 2.53 -11.48
CA VAL A 181 -13.37 2.50 -10.94
C VAL A 181 -12.95 1.09 -10.51
N CYS A 182 -13.88 0.15 -10.35
CA CYS A 182 -13.60 -1.26 -10.05
C CYS A 182 -13.21 -2.11 -11.27
N ARG A 183 -13.36 -1.57 -12.49
CA ARG A 183 -13.05 -2.29 -13.75
C ARG A 183 -11.69 -1.97 -14.35
N LEU A 184 -10.88 -1.11 -13.70
CA LEU A 184 -9.49 -0.81 -14.01
C LEU A 184 -8.55 -1.58 -13.11
#